data_9c90871a0a1e0c024691e04ec30228d9
#
_entry.id   9c90871a0a1e0c024691e04ec30228d9
#
_cell.length_a   1.000
_cell.length_b   1.000
_cell.length_c   1.000
_cell.angle_alpha   90.00
_cell.angle_beta   90.00
_cell.angle_gamma   90.00
#
_symmetry.space_group_name_H-M   'P 1'
#
loop_
_entity.id
_entity.type
_entity.pdbx_description
1 polymer ?
#
loop_
_entity_poly.entity_id
_entity_poly.type
_entity_poly.pdbx_seq_one_letter_code
_entity_poly.pdbx_strand_id
1 'polypeptide(L)'
;MPARQVSLDGMAVVPAIDQLKGEVPSGTPLEQLGAAAGLADRLRARGDELLDEFVTAARSSGSSWTEIGCALGTSKQAAHERFAGLADPPPGQAPFGLTGTAADVLSTAADQARELGHHYIRPEHLILGLLAQPDELAAQVLAELGVTSEAAREHVVERLGTGSPRPSGSLGASPQTKRLLELARAIAKSLGHRCPKTEHILLAATSPKLHSPAANLLADLGATPDRVRDQLTRMLLAEAPELAERLRHPSLRSRIRMRSV
;
A
#
# COMPACT_ATOMS: atom_id res chain seq x y z
N MET A 1 19.10 19.76 24.04
CA MET A 1 20.23 19.04 23.42
C MET A 1 20.07 19.19 21.92
N PRO A 2 21.03 19.73 21.16
CA PRO A 2 20.90 19.81 19.71
C PRO A 2 20.85 18.38 19.14
N ALA A 3 19.91 18.14 18.24
CA ALA A 3 19.78 16.90 17.52
C ALA A 3 21.10 16.59 16.83
N ARG A 4 21.70 15.44 17.11
CA ARG A 4 22.85 14.92 16.36
C ARG A 4 22.41 14.78 14.91
N GLN A 5 22.84 15.67 14.04
CA GLN A 5 22.74 15.46 12.60
C GLN A 5 23.45 14.13 12.30
N VAL A 6 22.69 13.13 11.89
CA VAL A 6 23.25 11.90 11.34
C VAL A 6 23.85 12.30 10.01
N SER A 7 25.17 12.43 9.96
CA SER A 7 25.87 12.69 8.72
C SER A 7 25.73 11.47 7.83
N LEU A 8 25.13 11.65 6.67
CA LEU A 8 25.05 10.60 5.65
C LEU A 8 26.43 10.27 5.05
N ASP A 9 27.44 11.09 5.34
CA ASP A 9 28.83 10.89 4.87
C ASP A 9 29.52 9.66 5.47
N GLY A 10 28.97 9.08 6.54
CA GLY A 10 29.47 7.84 7.16
C GLY A 10 28.69 6.59 6.77
N MET A 11 27.51 6.72 6.18
CA MET A 11 26.77 5.61 5.58
C MET A 11 27.09 5.56 4.09
N ALA A 12 27.33 4.36 3.55
CA ALA A 12 27.67 4.11 2.14
C ALA A 12 26.53 4.46 1.17
N VAL A 13 26.05 5.73 1.16
CA VAL A 13 24.99 6.19 0.25
C VAL A 13 25.51 6.34 -1.18
N VAL A 14 26.76 6.81 -1.34
CA VAL A 14 27.39 6.96 -2.68
C VAL A 14 27.63 5.60 -3.33
N PRO A 15 28.23 4.59 -2.64
CA PRO A 15 28.29 3.23 -3.16
C PRO A 15 26.90 2.63 -3.46
N ALA A 16 25.89 2.95 -2.63
CA ALA A 16 24.52 2.49 -2.87
C ALA A 16 23.92 3.06 -4.17
N ILE A 17 24.16 4.34 -4.48
CA ILE A 17 23.68 4.96 -5.73
C ILE A 17 24.37 4.32 -6.94
N ASP A 18 25.65 4.05 -6.90
CA ASP A 18 26.36 3.41 -8.00
C ASP A 18 25.94 1.95 -8.19
N GLN A 19 25.67 1.24 -7.11
CA GLN A 19 25.08 -0.09 -7.15
C GLN A 19 23.69 -0.06 -7.75
N LEU A 20 22.84 0.91 -7.37
CA LEU A 20 21.50 1.11 -7.92
C LEU A 20 21.52 1.48 -9.41
N LYS A 21 22.54 2.24 -9.88
CA LYS A 21 22.73 2.48 -11.32
C LYS A 21 23.00 1.18 -12.09
N GLY A 22 23.71 0.24 -11.46
CA GLY A 22 23.95 -1.08 -12.03
C GLY A 22 22.70 -1.96 -12.17
N GLU A 23 21.64 -1.67 -11.42
CA GLU A 23 20.35 -2.35 -11.51
C GLU A 23 19.46 -1.82 -12.66
N VAL A 24 19.81 -0.67 -13.26
CA VAL A 24 19.07 -0.14 -14.40
C VAL A 24 19.41 -0.97 -15.64
N PRO A 25 18.41 -1.60 -16.31
CA PRO A 25 18.66 -2.45 -17.47
C PRO A 25 19.36 -1.69 -18.60
N SER A 26 20.18 -2.39 -19.36
CA SER A 26 20.71 -1.86 -20.62
C SER A 26 19.58 -1.66 -21.61
N GLY A 27 19.54 -0.49 -22.28
CA GLY A 27 18.49 -0.16 -23.22
C GLY A 27 18.65 1.24 -23.79
N THR A 28 17.65 1.74 -24.47
CA THR A 28 17.62 3.12 -24.92
C THR A 28 17.62 4.10 -23.75
N PRO A 29 18.12 5.34 -23.90
CA PRO A 29 18.13 6.33 -22.84
C PRO A 29 16.74 6.57 -22.21
N LEU A 30 15.67 6.43 -22.98
CA LEU A 30 14.30 6.59 -22.50
C LEU A 30 13.83 5.40 -21.64
N GLU A 31 14.19 4.19 -22.02
CA GLU A 31 13.93 2.96 -21.22
C GLU A 31 14.70 3.00 -19.91
N GLN A 32 15.97 3.41 -19.96
CA GLN A 32 16.80 3.60 -18.78
C GLN A 32 16.23 4.67 -17.84
N LEU A 33 15.74 5.78 -18.39
CA LEU A 33 15.06 6.82 -17.60
C LEU A 33 13.81 6.29 -16.93
N GLY A 34 12.99 5.50 -17.62
CA GLY A 34 11.80 4.86 -17.06
C GLY A 34 12.14 3.91 -15.89
N ALA A 35 13.16 3.08 -16.07
CA ALA A 35 13.63 2.16 -15.02
C ALA A 35 14.20 2.92 -13.80
N ALA A 36 14.98 3.96 -14.05
CA ALA A 36 15.54 4.82 -12.99
C ALA A 36 14.42 5.58 -12.22
N ALA A 37 13.37 6.04 -12.92
CA ALA A 37 12.21 6.67 -12.28
C ALA A 37 11.49 5.68 -11.37
N GLY A 38 11.23 4.45 -11.83
CA GLY A 38 10.64 3.39 -11.00
C GLY A 38 11.50 3.04 -9.78
N LEU A 39 12.82 3.03 -9.91
CA LEU A 39 13.74 2.82 -8.79
C LEU A 39 13.68 4.00 -7.79
N ALA A 40 13.69 5.23 -8.30
CA ALA A 40 13.57 6.42 -7.46
C ALA A 40 12.25 6.45 -6.68
N ASP A 41 11.15 6.00 -7.27
CA ASP A 41 9.86 5.91 -6.59
C ASP A 41 9.88 4.84 -5.48
N ARG A 42 10.55 3.69 -5.70
CA ARG A 42 10.74 2.68 -4.65
C ARG A 42 11.58 3.22 -3.49
N LEU A 43 12.63 3.97 -3.77
CA LEU A 43 13.46 4.59 -2.73
C LEU A 43 12.70 5.64 -1.93
N ARG A 44 11.88 6.47 -2.60
CA ARG A 44 10.99 7.43 -1.91
C ARG A 44 10.01 6.70 -1.00
N ALA A 45 9.38 5.63 -1.50
CA ALA A 45 8.47 4.81 -0.71
C ALA A 45 9.14 4.26 0.56
N ARG A 46 10.38 3.76 0.46
CA ARG A 46 11.14 3.30 1.62
C ARG A 46 11.51 4.43 2.59
N GLY A 47 11.86 5.61 2.05
CA GLY A 47 12.09 6.80 2.87
C GLY A 47 10.84 7.25 3.63
N ASP A 48 9.68 7.21 2.96
CA ASP A 48 8.39 7.51 3.59
C ASP A 48 8.07 6.50 4.71
N GLU A 49 8.28 5.21 4.49
CA GLU A 49 8.11 4.15 5.50
C GLU A 49 8.98 4.41 6.74
N LEU A 50 10.24 4.76 6.53
CA LEU A 50 11.16 5.07 7.62
C LEU A 50 10.65 6.27 8.45
N LEU A 51 10.24 7.34 7.79
CA LEU A 51 9.70 8.52 8.47
C LEU A 51 8.43 8.21 9.25
N ASP A 52 7.52 7.40 8.68
CA ASP A 52 6.29 6.97 9.32
C ASP A 52 6.56 6.21 10.62
N GLU A 53 7.55 5.31 10.61
CA GLU A 53 7.95 4.55 11.80
C GLU A 53 8.42 5.48 12.93
N PHE A 54 9.32 6.42 12.62
CA PHE A 54 9.85 7.34 13.61
C PHE A 54 8.83 8.38 14.08
N VAL A 55 7.93 8.86 13.21
CA VAL A 55 6.83 9.76 13.60
C VAL A 55 5.87 9.05 14.54
N THR A 56 5.54 7.78 14.29
CA THR A 56 4.69 7.01 15.21
C THR A 56 5.36 6.78 16.55
N ALA A 57 6.63 6.39 16.55
CA ALA A 57 7.38 6.24 17.78
C ALA A 57 7.39 7.55 18.59
N ALA A 58 7.63 8.69 17.93
CA ALA A 58 7.57 10.00 18.56
C ALA A 58 6.16 10.33 19.13
N ARG A 59 5.10 10.04 18.37
CA ARG A 59 3.71 10.22 18.84
C ARG A 59 3.39 9.33 20.03
N SER A 60 3.80 8.06 19.98
CA SER A 60 3.59 7.12 21.08
C SER A 60 4.34 7.51 22.36
N SER A 61 5.47 8.21 22.22
CA SER A 61 6.22 8.77 23.35
C SER A 61 5.67 10.12 23.85
N GLY A 62 4.55 10.63 23.26
CA GLY A 62 3.89 11.85 23.68
C GLY A 62 4.34 13.12 22.96
N SER A 63 5.23 13.05 21.96
CA SER A 63 5.67 14.23 21.22
C SER A 63 4.49 14.90 20.50
N SER A 64 4.42 16.22 20.57
CA SER A 64 3.40 17.02 19.89
C SER A 64 3.68 17.15 18.40
N TRP A 65 2.66 17.44 17.59
CA TRP A 65 2.81 17.75 16.16
C TRP A 65 3.72 18.96 15.89
N THR A 66 3.85 19.86 16.85
CA THR A 66 4.76 21.00 16.75
C THR A 66 6.21 20.54 16.84
N GLU A 67 6.53 19.67 17.80
CA GLU A 67 7.87 19.09 17.96
C GLU A 67 8.24 18.20 16.79
N ILE A 68 7.31 17.39 16.29
CA ILE A 68 7.51 16.54 15.11
C ILE A 68 7.74 17.40 13.86
N GLY A 69 6.95 18.44 13.65
CA GLY A 69 7.14 19.39 12.55
C GLY A 69 8.51 20.05 12.62
N CYS A 70 8.93 20.49 13.81
CA CYS A 70 10.26 21.06 14.02
C CYS A 70 11.38 20.07 13.71
N ALA A 71 11.25 18.82 14.17
CA ALA A 71 12.23 17.76 13.91
C ALA A 71 12.35 17.40 12.42
N LEU A 72 11.23 17.48 11.67
CA LEU A 72 11.18 17.22 10.23
C LEU A 72 11.51 18.45 9.36
N GLY A 73 11.79 19.61 9.97
CA GLY A 73 12.04 20.85 9.25
C GLY A 73 10.79 21.39 8.52
N THR A 74 9.58 21.09 9.02
CA THR A 74 8.32 21.47 8.39
C THR A 74 7.37 22.12 9.42
N SER A 75 6.24 22.67 8.97
CA SER A 75 5.24 23.23 9.88
C SER A 75 4.47 22.12 10.62
N LYS A 76 3.90 22.48 11.82
CA LYS A 76 2.96 21.62 12.53
C LYS A 76 1.85 21.11 11.62
N GLN A 77 1.28 22.00 10.80
CA GLN A 77 0.17 21.67 9.92
C GLN A 77 0.60 20.70 8.83
N ALA A 78 1.75 20.92 8.17
CA ALA A 78 2.26 20.02 7.14
C ALA A 78 2.63 18.64 7.71
N ALA A 79 3.25 18.58 8.90
CA ALA A 79 3.49 17.32 9.60
C ALA A 79 2.18 16.60 9.92
N HIS A 80 1.19 17.34 10.45
CA HIS A 80 -0.12 16.78 10.76
C HIS A 80 -0.83 16.28 9.49
N GLU A 81 -0.91 17.06 8.41
CA GLU A 81 -1.56 16.66 7.15
C GLU A 81 -0.91 15.42 6.54
N ARG A 82 0.43 15.32 6.60
CA ARG A 82 1.16 14.18 6.07
C ARG A 82 0.99 12.92 6.91
N PHE A 83 0.98 13.04 8.24
CA PHE A 83 1.07 11.90 9.17
C PHE A 83 -0.15 11.73 10.10
N ALA A 84 -1.10 12.68 10.17
CA ALA A 84 -2.25 12.61 11.09
C ALA A 84 -3.23 11.48 10.80
N GLY A 85 -3.23 10.97 9.58
CA GLY A 85 -4.01 9.78 9.29
C GLY A 85 -3.38 8.50 9.83
N LEU A 86 -2.29 8.60 10.61
CA LEU A 86 -1.74 7.53 11.45
C LEU A 86 -2.49 7.46 12.80
N ALA A 87 -3.30 8.47 13.14
CA ALA A 87 -4.16 8.46 14.31
C ALA A 87 -5.53 7.85 13.98
N ASP A 88 -6.18 7.28 14.98
CA ASP A 88 -7.50 6.68 14.88
C ASP A 88 -8.52 7.62 14.24
N PRO A 89 -9.43 7.08 13.40
CA PRO A 89 -10.60 7.85 12.99
C PRO A 89 -11.43 8.22 14.23
N PRO A 90 -12.14 9.37 14.22
CA PRO A 90 -13.01 9.72 15.32
C PRO A 90 -14.01 8.58 15.61
N PRO A 91 -14.35 8.33 16.88
CA PRO A 91 -15.25 7.27 17.26
C PRO A 91 -16.58 7.41 16.49
N GLY A 92 -16.98 6.31 15.83
CA GLY A 92 -18.21 6.23 15.03
C GLY A 92 -18.05 6.47 13.53
N GLN A 93 -16.87 6.79 13.02
CA GLN A 93 -16.61 6.79 11.58
C GLN A 93 -15.85 5.53 11.17
N ALA A 94 -16.37 4.82 10.17
CA ALA A 94 -15.66 3.70 9.57
C ALA A 94 -14.33 4.19 8.97
N PRO A 95 -13.20 3.54 9.31
CA PRO A 95 -11.90 3.92 8.77
C PRO A 95 -11.95 3.97 7.25
N PHE A 96 -11.51 5.07 6.65
CA PHE A 96 -11.50 5.27 5.18
C PHE A 96 -12.87 5.16 4.52
N GLY A 97 -14.00 5.23 5.26
CA GLY A 97 -15.35 5.03 4.73
C GLY A 97 -15.56 3.64 4.13
N LEU A 98 -14.82 2.65 4.61
CA LEU A 98 -15.01 1.24 4.29
C LEU A 98 -16.17 0.69 5.14
N THR A 99 -16.96 -0.19 4.55
CA THR A 99 -18.11 -0.85 5.20
C THR A 99 -18.14 -2.33 4.82
N GLY A 100 -18.77 -3.14 5.66
CA GLY A 100 -18.88 -4.58 5.41
C GLY A 100 -17.53 -5.25 5.26
N THR A 101 -17.41 -6.22 4.39
CA THR A 101 -16.22 -7.04 4.20
C THR A 101 -14.94 -6.24 3.86
N ALA A 102 -15.06 -5.07 3.23
CA ALA A 102 -13.91 -4.19 3.02
C ALA A 102 -13.37 -3.62 4.35
N ALA A 103 -14.24 -3.37 5.33
CA ALA A 103 -13.81 -2.97 6.67
C ALA A 103 -13.19 -4.15 7.43
N ASP A 104 -13.73 -5.36 7.24
CA ASP A 104 -13.18 -6.59 7.83
C ASP A 104 -11.79 -6.89 7.29
N VAL A 105 -11.55 -6.68 5.99
CA VAL A 105 -10.20 -6.77 5.38
C VAL A 105 -9.21 -5.84 6.08
N LEU A 106 -9.60 -4.59 6.34
CA LEU A 106 -8.72 -3.63 7.02
C LEU A 106 -8.47 -4.03 8.47
N SER A 107 -9.49 -4.51 9.18
CA SER A 107 -9.38 -5.01 10.56
C SER A 107 -8.41 -6.21 10.62
N THR A 108 -8.60 -7.19 9.75
CA THR A 108 -7.72 -8.37 9.68
C THR A 108 -6.30 -7.96 9.28
N ALA A 109 -6.14 -7.02 8.37
CA ALA A 109 -4.83 -6.47 8.00
C ALA A 109 -4.12 -5.82 9.20
N ALA A 110 -4.87 -5.12 10.07
CA ALA A 110 -4.34 -4.55 11.31
C ALA A 110 -3.90 -5.64 12.29
N ASP A 111 -4.67 -6.72 12.42
CA ASP A 111 -4.32 -7.85 13.29
C ASP A 111 -3.07 -8.58 12.77
N GLN A 112 -2.96 -8.80 11.45
CA GLN A 112 -1.77 -9.38 10.83
C GLN A 112 -0.53 -8.50 11.02
N ALA A 113 -0.67 -7.18 10.85
CA ALA A 113 0.42 -6.24 11.12
C ALA A 113 0.86 -6.31 12.59
N ARG A 114 -0.09 -6.38 13.53
CA ARG A 114 0.18 -6.48 14.97
C ARG A 114 0.87 -7.80 15.34
N GLU A 115 0.42 -8.93 14.77
CA GLU A 115 1.05 -10.24 14.97
C GLU A 115 2.50 -10.26 14.49
N LEU A 116 2.78 -9.59 13.38
CA LEU A 116 4.13 -9.47 12.81
C LEU A 116 5.00 -8.42 13.52
N GLY A 117 4.45 -7.68 14.50
CA GLY A 117 5.16 -6.64 15.23
C GLY A 117 5.33 -5.34 14.44
N HIS A 118 4.54 -5.12 13.41
CA HIS A 118 4.59 -3.92 12.59
C HIS A 118 3.70 -2.82 13.18
N HIS A 119 4.18 -1.57 13.15
CA HIS A 119 3.49 -0.41 13.74
C HIS A 119 2.44 0.22 12.82
N TYR A 120 2.33 -0.23 11.56
CA TYR A 120 1.39 0.26 10.55
C TYR A 120 0.78 -0.86 9.74
N ILE A 121 -0.44 -0.61 9.27
CA ILE A 121 -1.06 -1.40 8.22
C ILE A 121 -0.42 -1.00 6.89
N ARG A 122 0.41 -1.85 6.32
CA ARG A 122 1.03 -1.66 5.01
C ARG A 122 0.19 -2.31 3.91
N PRO A 123 0.42 -1.98 2.62
CA PRO A 123 -0.30 -2.61 1.52
C PRO A 123 -0.25 -4.13 1.50
N GLU A 124 0.88 -4.72 1.92
CA GLU A 124 1.07 -6.16 2.00
C GLU A 124 0.13 -6.81 3.03
N HIS A 125 -0.13 -6.13 4.15
CA HIS A 125 -1.09 -6.62 5.15
C HIS A 125 -2.52 -6.63 4.61
N LEU A 126 -2.88 -5.70 3.68
CA LEU A 126 -4.18 -5.76 3.01
C LEU A 126 -4.34 -7.02 2.16
N ILE A 127 -3.25 -7.53 1.55
CA ILE A 127 -3.30 -8.80 0.82
C ILE A 127 -3.60 -9.95 1.78
N LEU A 128 -2.96 -9.98 2.96
CA LEU A 128 -3.28 -10.97 4.00
C LEU A 128 -4.74 -10.84 4.47
N GLY A 129 -5.22 -9.61 4.62
CA GLY A 129 -6.61 -9.33 4.97
C GLY A 129 -7.60 -9.79 3.89
N LEU A 130 -7.28 -9.64 2.61
CA LEU A 130 -8.11 -10.14 1.50
C LEU A 130 -8.16 -11.66 1.49
N LEU A 131 -7.02 -12.33 1.65
CA LEU A 131 -6.92 -13.80 1.68
C LEU A 131 -7.65 -14.43 2.88
N ALA A 132 -7.84 -13.67 3.96
CA ALA A 132 -8.60 -14.11 5.12
C ALA A 132 -10.13 -14.09 4.94
N GLN A 133 -10.62 -13.67 3.77
CA GLN A 133 -12.05 -13.60 3.44
C GLN A 133 -12.37 -14.57 2.28
N PRO A 134 -12.35 -15.90 2.50
CA PRO A 134 -12.40 -16.90 1.42
C PRO A 134 -13.68 -16.85 0.58
N ASP A 135 -14.79 -16.37 1.13
CA ASP A 135 -16.06 -16.26 0.45
C ASP A 135 -16.15 -15.03 -0.46
N GLU A 136 -15.18 -14.12 -0.36
CA GLU A 136 -15.16 -12.88 -1.13
C GLU A 136 -14.44 -13.04 -2.46
N LEU A 137 -14.93 -12.32 -3.47
CA LEU A 137 -14.45 -12.40 -4.86
C LEU A 137 -12.92 -12.19 -4.99
N ALA A 138 -12.34 -11.27 -4.21
CA ALA A 138 -10.91 -11.02 -4.26
C ALA A 138 -10.09 -12.24 -3.80
N ALA A 139 -10.49 -12.89 -2.71
CA ALA A 139 -9.82 -14.09 -2.22
C ALA A 139 -9.95 -15.25 -3.21
N GLN A 140 -11.14 -15.43 -3.78
CA GLN A 140 -11.39 -16.46 -4.80
C GLN A 140 -10.52 -16.24 -6.05
N VAL A 141 -10.41 -14.99 -6.53
CA VAL A 141 -9.51 -14.63 -7.64
C VAL A 141 -8.06 -14.97 -7.32
N LEU A 142 -7.60 -14.64 -6.11
CA LEU A 142 -6.23 -14.93 -5.68
C LEU A 142 -5.99 -16.44 -5.56
N ALA A 143 -6.95 -17.19 -5.02
CA ALA A 143 -6.89 -18.64 -4.92
C ALA A 143 -6.80 -19.31 -6.30
N GLU A 144 -7.61 -18.90 -7.26
CA GLU A 144 -7.57 -19.39 -8.66
C GLU A 144 -6.23 -19.05 -9.37
N LEU A 145 -5.55 -18.01 -8.92
CA LEU A 145 -4.20 -17.66 -9.42
C LEU A 145 -3.08 -18.38 -8.66
N GLY A 146 -3.43 -19.20 -7.66
CA GLY A 146 -2.49 -19.99 -6.88
C GLY A 146 -1.84 -19.23 -5.70
N VAL A 147 -2.37 -18.05 -5.34
CA VAL A 147 -1.88 -17.28 -4.19
C VAL A 147 -2.51 -17.83 -2.92
N THR A 148 -1.68 -18.40 -2.04
CA THR A 148 -2.11 -18.90 -0.73
C THR A 148 -1.77 -17.92 0.39
N SER A 149 -2.50 -18.02 1.51
CA SER A 149 -2.23 -17.20 2.69
C SER A 149 -0.84 -17.45 3.26
N GLU A 150 -0.37 -18.71 3.21
CA GLU A 150 0.96 -19.11 3.68
C GLU A 150 2.04 -18.44 2.85
N ALA A 151 1.99 -18.60 1.52
CA ALA A 151 2.98 -18.02 0.61
C ALA A 151 3.01 -16.48 0.71
N ALA A 152 1.84 -15.84 0.82
CA ALA A 152 1.76 -14.41 1.01
C ALA A 152 2.36 -13.96 2.35
N ARG A 153 2.11 -14.71 3.43
CA ARG A 153 2.66 -14.41 4.76
C ARG A 153 4.19 -14.61 4.79
N GLU A 154 4.69 -15.68 4.21
CA GLU A 154 6.13 -15.93 4.09
C GLU A 154 6.82 -14.79 3.34
N HIS A 155 6.25 -14.34 2.23
CA HIS A 155 6.77 -13.23 1.45
C HIS A 155 6.77 -11.90 2.24
N VAL A 156 5.72 -11.65 3.05
CA VAL A 156 5.66 -10.48 3.94
C VAL A 156 6.78 -10.56 4.97
N VAL A 157 6.99 -11.70 5.62
CA VAL A 157 8.04 -11.90 6.63
C VAL A 157 9.42 -11.78 6.00
N GLU A 158 9.64 -12.34 4.81
CA GLU A 158 10.92 -12.24 4.11
C GLU A 158 11.29 -10.78 3.76
N ARG A 159 10.31 -9.99 3.33
CA ARG A 159 10.56 -8.61 2.89
C ARG A 159 10.58 -7.58 4.00
N LEU A 160 9.68 -7.71 4.96
CA LEU A 160 9.50 -6.72 6.04
C LEU A 160 10.20 -7.14 7.34
N GLY A 161 10.53 -8.42 7.47
CA GLY A 161 10.99 -9.00 8.72
C GLY A 161 9.85 -9.16 9.73
N THR A 162 10.21 -9.55 10.94
CA THR A 162 9.36 -9.47 12.12
C THR A 162 9.82 -8.29 12.96
N GLY A 163 8.88 -7.44 13.36
CA GLY A 163 9.17 -6.24 14.15
C GLY A 163 9.38 -6.51 15.64
N SER A 164 9.52 -5.46 16.41
CA SER A 164 9.64 -5.45 17.87
C SER A 164 8.31 -5.80 18.58
N PRO A 165 8.30 -5.99 19.92
CA PRO A 165 7.14 -6.53 20.64
C PRO A 165 5.84 -5.83 20.25
N ARG A 166 4.77 -6.63 20.16
CA ARG A 166 3.44 -6.27 19.65
C ARG A 166 3.03 -4.84 19.99
N PRO A 167 2.79 -3.99 18.98
CA PRO A 167 2.35 -2.64 19.25
C PRO A 167 1.00 -2.67 19.97
N SER A 168 0.90 -1.93 21.07
CA SER A 168 -0.34 -1.75 21.82
C SER A 168 -1.16 -0.62 21.20
N GLY A 169 -2.47 -0.80 21.09
CA GLY A 169 -3.39 0.20 20.56
C GLY A 169 -3.82 -0.06 19.11
N SER A 170 -4.51 0.90 18.53
CA SER A 170 -4.98 0.86 17.16
C SER A 170 -3.83 1.19 16.20
N LEU A 171 -3.72 0.39 15.13
CA LEU A 171 -2.71 0.62 14.11
C LEU A 171 -3.24 1.53 13.01
N GLY A 172 -2.50 2.60 12.72
CA GLY A 172 -2.78 3.46 11.58
C GLY A 172 -2.41 2.81 10.25
N ALA A 173 -3.03 3.26 9.17
CA ALA A 173 -2.64 2.87 7.82
C ALA A 173 -1.46 3.70 7.33
N SER A 174 -0.47 3.07 6.71
CA SER A 174 0.65 3.76 6.08
C SER A 174 0.16 4.71 4.96
N PRO A 175 0.92 5.75 4.58
CA PRO A 175 0.55 6.62 3.47
C PRO A 175 0.28 5.86 2.18
N GLN A 176 1.03 4.79 1.91
CA GLN A 176 0.81 3.95 0.74
C GLN A 176 -0.50 3.18 0.84
N THR A 177 -0.84 2.65 2.01
CA THR A 177 -2.13 2.00 2.26
C THR A 177 -3.29 2.97 2.09
N LYS A 178 -3.16 4.21 2.56
CA LYS A 178 -4.18 5.26 2.35
C LYS A 178 -4.40 5.54 0.88
N ARG A 179 -3.33 5.77 0.10
CA ARG A 179 -3.41 5.98 -1.35
C ARG A 179 -4.06 4.80 -2.06
N LEU A 180 -3.76 3.57 -1.63
CA LEU A 180 -4.39 2.37 -2.15
C LEU A 180 -5.89 2.35 -1.87
N LEU A 181 -6.31 2.63 -0.65
CA LEU A 181 -7.72 2.67 -0.28
C LEU A 181 -8.49 3.82 -0.96
N GLU A 182 -7.85 4.97 -1.15
CA GLU A 182 -8.41 6.08 -1.96
C GLU A 182 -8.59 5.66 -3.42
N LEU A 183 -7.62 4.96 -4.00
CA LEU A 183 -7.75 4.41 -5.36
C LEU A 183 -8.86 3.36 -5.43
N ALA A 184 -8.99 2.47 -4.43
CA ALA A 184 -10.07 1.50 -4.35
C ALA A 184 -11.45 2.19 -4.36
N ARG A 185 -11.61 3.29 -3.63
CA ARG A 185 -12.84 4.13 -3.64
C ARG A 185 -13.09 4.76 -5.01
N ALA A 186 -12.03 5.27 -5.65
CA ALA A 186 -12.16 5.85 -7.00
C ALA A 186 -12.55 4.78 -8.03
N ILE A 187 -12.00 3.57 -7.94
CA ILE A 187 -12.37 2.42 -8.76
C ILE A 187 -13.84 2.04 -8.52
N ALA A 188 -14.26 1.87 -7.26
CA ALA A 188 -15.64 1.56 -6.90
C ALA A 188 -16.61 2.57 -7.51
N LYS A 189 -16.34 3.87 -7.33
CA LYS A 189 -17.14 4.95 -7.92
C LYS A 189 -17.20 4.87 -9.45
N SER A 190 -16.08 4.55 -10.11
CA SER A 190 -16.05 4.43 -11.58
C SER A 190 -16.83 3.25 -12.10
N LEU A 191 -16.97 2.20 -11.28
CA LEU A 191 -17.80 1.01 -11.57
C LEU A 191 -19.26 1.17 -11.14
N GLY A 192 -19.64 2.31 -10.56
CA GLY A 192 -21.00 2.61 -10.13
C GLY A 192 -21.33 2.09 -8.73
N HIS A 193 -20.35 1.62 -7.97
CA HIS A 193 -20.53 1.17 -6.60
C HIS A 193 -20.43 2.33 -5.60
N ARG A 194 -21.29 2.32 -4.59
CA ARG A 194 -21.33 3.37 -3.54
C ARG A 194 -20.18 3.23 -2.55
N CYS A 195 -19.81 1.97 -2.24
CA CYS A 195 -18.75 1.63 -1.29
C CYS A 195 -17.74 0.69 -1.96
N PRO A 196 -16.45 0.79 -1.60
CA PRO A 196 -15.46 -0.20 -2.01
C PRO A 196 -15.82 -1.58 -1.45
N LYS A 197 -15.58 -2.61 -2.23
CA LYS A 197 -15.60 -4.02 -1.85
C LYS A 197 -14.21 -4.61 -2.03
N THR A 198 -14.05 -5.89 -1.73
CA THR A 198 -12.76 -6.60 -1.76
C THR A 198 -12.10 -6.57 -3.14
N GLU A 199 -12.86 -6.71 -4.23
CA GLU A 199 -12.36 -6.63 -5.60
C GLU A 199 -11.78 -5.26 -5.96
N HIS A 200 -12.33 -4.18 -5.39
CA HIS A 200 -11.80 -2.83 -5.62
C HIS A 200 -10.46 -2.62 -4.91
N ILE A 201 -10.31 -3.20 -3.71
CA ILE A 201 -9.04 -3.19 -2.97
C ILE A 201 -8.00 -3.99 -3.75
N LEU A 202 -8.34 -5.17 -4.27
CA LEU A 202 -7.44 -5.99 -5.08
C LEU A 202 -7.00 -5.28 -6.36
N LEU A 203 -7.94 -4.65 -7.09
CA LEU A 203 -7.63 -3.86 -8.28
C LEU A 203 -6.72 -2.66 -7.99
N ALA A 204 -6.93 -2.00 -6.83
CA ALA A 204 -6.06 -0.91 -6.41
C ALA A 204 -4.67 -1.40 -6.01
N ALA A 205 -4.59 -2.54 -5.31
CA ALA A 205 -3.34 -3.17 -4.89
C ALA A 205 -2.44 -3.55 -6.08
N THR A 206 -3.06 -4.01 -7.16
CA THR A 206 -2.34 -4.39 -8.40
C THR A 206 -2.17 -3.24 -9.39
N SER A 207 -2.60 -2.02 -9.03
CA SER A 207 -2.50 -0.88 -9.95
C SER A 207 -1.05 -0.46 -10.21
N PRO A 208 -0.59 -0.43 -11.46
CA PRO A 208 0.77 -0.01 -11.78
C PRO A 208 1.07 1.45 -11.41
N LYS A 209 0.04 2.26 -11.15
CA LYS A 209 0.19 3.67 -10.78
C LYS A 209 0.70 3.88 -9.37
N LEU A 210 0.40 2.97 -8.46
CA LEU A 210 0.80 3.11 -7.07
C LEU A 210 2.21 2.59 -6.81
N HIS A 211 2.77 1.79 -7.74
CA HIS A 211 4.02 1.06 -7.51
C HIS A 211 4.01 0.41 -6.11
N SER A 212 2.85 -0.15 -5.76
CA SER A 212 2.56 -0.67 -4.43
C SER A 212 3.41 -1.89 -4.11
N PRO A 213 3.99 -2.00 -2.91
CA PRO A 213 4.62 -3.23 -2.45
C PRO A 213 3.70 -4.45 -2.53
N ALA A 214 2.38 -4.27 -2.36
CA ALA A 214 1.39 -5.32 -2.57
C ALA A 214 1.36 -5.83 -4.02
N ALA A 215 1.56 -4.93 -5.01
CA ALA A 215 1.64 -5.35 -6.41
C ALA A 215 2.88 -6.19 -6.69
N ASN A 216 4.01 -5.86 -6.06
CA ASN A 216 5.23 -6.67 -6.16
C ASN A 216 5.04 -8.04 -5.53
N LEU A 217 4.48 -8.09 -4.30
CA LEU A 217 4.15 -9.35 -3.62
C LEU A 217 3.27 -10.24 -4.51
N LEU A 218 2.18 -9.70 -5.04
CA LEU A 218 1.27 -10.45 -5.89
C LEU A 218 1.93 -10.90 -7.19
N ALA A 219 2.78 -10.06 -7.80
CA ALA A 219 3.51 -10.42 -9.02
C ALA A 219 4.52 -11.54 -8.77
N ASP A 220 5.25 -11.48 -7.64
CA ASP A 220 6.21 -12.52 -7.23
C ASP A 220 5.49 -13.87 -6.98
N LEU A 221 4.24 -13.83 -6.51
CA LEU A 221 3.37 -15.00 -6.36
C LEU A 221 2.59 -15.36 -7.64
N GLY A 222 2.91 -14.72 -8.77
CA GLY A 222 2.31 -15.03 -10.07
C GLY A 222 0.97 -14.35 -10.35
N ALA A 223 0.42 -13.55 -9.43
CA ALA A 223 -0.81 -12.78 -9.63
C ALA A 223 -0.51 -11.38 -10.19
N THR A 224 -0.06 -11.32 -11.44
CA THR A 224 0.22 -10.05 -12.11
C THR A 224 -1.05 -9.22 -12.33
N PRO A 225 -0.95 -7.88 -12.52
CA PRO A 225 -2.11 -7.01 -12.71
C PRO A 225 -3.06 -7.46 -13.83
N ASP A 226 -2.51 -7.96 -14.93
CA ASP A 226 -3.31 -8.44 -16.07
C ASP A 226 -4.01 -9.76 -15.72
N ARG A 227 -3.31 -10.73 -15.12
CA ARG A 227 -3.90 -12.00 -14.68
C ARG A 227 -5.02 -11.78 -13.65
N VAL A 228 -4.82 -10.88 -12.69
CA VAL A 228 -5.86 -10.53 -11.70
C VAL A 228 -7.07 -9.92 -12.39
N ARG A 229 -6.88 -8.99 -13.32
CA ARG A 229 -7.99 -8.36 -14.06
C ARG A 229 -8.73 -9.36 -14.93
N ASP A 230 -8.01 -10.23 -15.64
CA ASP A 230 -8.61 -11.23 -16.51
C ASP A 230 -9.40 -12.28 -15.72
N GLN A 231 -8.86 -12.73 -14.58
CA GLN A 231 -9.55 -13.66 -13.69
C GLN A 231 -10.79 -13.03 -13.06
N LEU A 232 -10.66 -11.82 -12.55
CA LEU A 232 -11.79 -11.06 -11.99
C LEU A 232 -12.89 -10.87 -13.04
N THR A 233 -12.51 -10.51 -14.27
CA THR A 233 -13.46 -10.34 -15.37
C THR A 233 -14.17 -11.64 -15.70
N ARG A 234 -13.46 -12.79 -15.72
CA ARG A 234 -14.06 -14.11 -15.98
C ARG A 234 -15.10 -14.47 -14.90
N MET A 235 -14.77 -14.27 -13.64
CA MET A 235 -15.67 -14.58 -12.53
C MET A 235 -16.93 -13.68 -12.55
N LEU A 236 -16.73 -12.39 -12.80
CA LEU A 236 -17.84 -11.43 -12.89
C LEU A 236 -18.74 -11.63 -14.12
N LEU A 237 -18.24 -12.24 -15.20
CA LEU A 237 -19.08 -12.52 -16.37
C LEU A 237 -20.28 -13.42 -16.04
N ALA A 238 -20.11 -14.34 -15.07
CA ALA A 238 -21.18 -15.23 -14.63
C ALA A 238 -22.20 -14.55 -13.73
N GLU A 239 -21.76 -13.62 -12.87
CA GLU A 239 -22.58 -13.03 -11.81
C GLU A 239 -23.06 -11.61 -12.13
N ALA A 240 -22.24 -10.82 -12.82
CA ALA A 240 -22.48 -9.41 -13.12
C ALA A 240 -21.87 -9.01 -14.49
N PRO A 241 -22.45 -9.45 -15.61
CA PRO A 241 -21.87 -9.24 -16.94
C PRO A 241 -21.64 -7.76 -17.29
N GLU A 242 -22.50 -6.86 -16.83
CA GLU A 242 -22.32 -5.42 -17.04
C GLU A 242 -21.05 -4.87 -16.35
N LEU A 243 -20.72 -5.41 -15.19
CA LEU A 243 -19.52 -5.01 -14.44
C LEU A 243 -18.25 -5.56 -15.12
N ALA A 244 -18.31 -6.80 -15.59
CA ALA A 244 -17.25 -7.42 -16.37
C ALA A 244 -16.93 -6.62 -17.64
N GLU A 245 -17.96 -6.14 -18.36
CA GLU A 245 -17.81 -5.31 -19.56
C GLU A 245 -17.14 -3.97 -19.23
N ARG A 246 -17.52 -3.33 -18.11
CA ARG A 246 -16.88 -2.09 -17.64
C ARG A 246 -15.41 -2.29 -17.32
N LEU A 247 -15.01 -3.43 -16.76
CA LEU A 247 -13.60 -3.74 -16.47
C LEU A 247 -12.76 -3.94 -17.74
N ARG A 248 -13.37 -4.41 -18.83
CA ARG A 248 -12.72 -4.58 -20.15
C ARG A 248 -12.50 -3.25 -20.87
N HIS A 249 -13.34 -2.25 -20.61
CA HIS A 249 -13.36 -1.04 -21.41
C HIS A 249 -12.10 -0.16 -21.23
N PRO A 250 -11.44 0.26 -22.33
CA PRO A 250 -10.20 1.06 -22.26
C PRO A 250 -10.37 2.43 -21.61
N SER A 251 -11.60 2.97 -21.51
CA SER A 251 -11.88 4.24 -20.81
C SER A 251 -11.61 4.15 -19.30
N LEU A 252 -11.67 2.96 -18.71
CA LEU A 252 -11.20 2.74 -17.34
C LEU A 252 -9.67 2.84 -17.25
N ARG A 253 -8.96 2.42 -18.30
CA ARG A 253 -7.50 2.64 -18.41
C ARG A 253 -7.15 4.13 -18.46
N SER A 254 -7.98 4.97 -19.08
CA SER A 254 -7.72 6.40 -19.24
C SER A 254 -8.28 7.27 -18.11
N ARG A 255 -9.46 6.98 -17.53
CA ARG A 255 -10.05 7.75 -16.42
C ARG A 255 -9.30 7.59 -15.10
N ILE A 256 -8.69 6.44 -14.91
CA ILE A 256 -7.69 6.29 -13.86
C ILE A 256 -6.43 7.16 -14.21
N ARG A 257 -6.25 7.58 -15.44
CA ARG A 257 -5.11 8.39 -15.92
C ARG A 257 -5.28 9.90 -15.75
N MET A 258 -6.49 10.42 -15.53
CA MET A 258 -6.77 11.86 -15.46
C MET A 258 -7.37 12.24 -14.10
N ARG A 259 -6.55 12.45 -13.09
CA ARG A 259 -6.66 13.48 -12.05
C ARG A 259 -5.37 13.45 -11.24
N SER A 260 -4.31 13.98 -11.86
CA SER A 260 -3.23 14.61 -11.12
C SER A 260 -3.35 16.09 -11.45
N VAL A 261 -3.85 16.87 -10.53
CA VAL A 261 -3.54 18.28 -10.33
C VAL A 261 -3.34 18.43 -8.84
#